data_034c4079bd3e32f1b3ccc4368d6d6de2
#
_entry.id   034c4079bd3e32f1b3ccc4368d6d6de2
#
_cell.length_a   1.000
_cell.length_b   1.000
_cell.length_c   1.000
_cell.angle_alpha   90.00
_cell.angle_beta   90.00
_cell.angle_gamma   90.00
#
_symmetry.space_group_name_H-M   'P 1'
#
loop_
_entity.id
_entity.type
_entity.pdbx_description
1 polymer ?
#
loop_
_entity_poly.entity_id
_entity_poly.type
_entity_poly.pdbx_seq_one_letter_code
_entity_poly.pdbx_strand_id
1 'polypeptide(L)'
;ISLGKYEEFKKAFEEKYSVSGKGVLQYAVGDGNHSLATAKTCYENEKAKIGDEAKNLPLRYALVEVVNLHDESLVFEPIHRVVFGCDPEKLVSELKNRCTGHGEQKIRWITADGSGEVITDSSVSSLAVGTLQSFLDEYTEKNGGTVDYIHGADVVEKLAKEPGNAGLLLPVMEKSQLFKTVAADGALPRKTFSMGEAWEKRFYVECKQIVK
;
A
#
# COMPACT_ATOMS: atom_id res chain seq x y z
N ILE A 1 -31.05 17.47 1.58
CA ILE A 1 -30.20 18.49 2.22
C ILE A 1 -30.37 19.78 1.41
N SER A 2 -30.73 20.91 2.07
CA SER A 2 -30.79 22.20 1.38
C SER A 2 -29.42 22.62 0.89
N LEU A 3 -29.36 23.37 -0.22
CA LEU A 3 -28.11 23.80 -0.83
C LEU A 3 -27.21 24.56 0.17
N GLY A 4 -27.79 25.38 1.05
CA GLY A 4 -27.06 26.12 2.08
C GLY A 4 -26.40 25.20 3.11
N LYS A 5 -27.07 24.14 3.58
CA LYS A 5 -26.48 23.15 4.50
C LYS A 5 -25.36 22.33 3.83
N TYR A 6 -25.46 22.11 2.53
CA TYR A 6 -24.37 21.45 1.79
C TYR A 6 -23.12 22.33 1.73
N GLU A 7 -23.26 23.61 1.44
CA GLU A 7 -22.12 24.55 1.38
C GLU A 7 -21.46 24.76 2.78
N GLU A 8 -22.28 24.85 3.83
CA GLU A 8 -21.76 24.90 5.21
C GLU A 8 -20.98 23.63 5.58
N PHE A 9 -21.53 22.47 5.25
CA PHE A 9 -20.85 21.18 5.47
C PHE A 9 -19.54 21.09 4.68
N LYS A 10 -19.59 21.47 3.40
CA LYS A 10 -18.42 21.48 2.52
C LYS A 10 -17.30 22.35 3.08
N LYS A 11 -17.65 23.58 3.51
CA LYS A 11 -16.70 24.51 4.10
C LYS A 11 -16.09 23.96 5.39
N ALA A 12 -16.90 23.45 6.31
CA ALA A 12 -16.44 22.87 7.56
C ALA A 12 -15.56 21.62 7.30
N PHE A 13 -15.88 20.82 6.29
CA PHE A 13 -15.11 19.67 5.88
C PHE A 13 -13.76 20.07 5.28
N GLU A 14 -13.74 21.09 4.41
CA GLU A 14 -12.51 21.62 3.83
C GLU A 14 -11.59 22.22 4.90
N GLU A 15 -12.15 22.98 5.86
CA GLU A 15 -11.38 23.54 6.98
C GLU A 15 -10.75 22.44 7.86
N LYS A 16 -11.47 21.35 8.10
CA LYS A 16 -11.01 20.26 8.96
C LYS A 16 -10.01 19.32 8.32
N TYR A 17 -10.19 19.03 7.02
CA TYR A 17 -9.46 17.96 6.32
C TYR A 17 -8.58 18.45 5.17
N SER A 18 -8.50 19.77 4.94
CA SER A 18 -7.61 20.31 3.93
C SER A 18 -6.16 20.06 4.31
N VAL A 19 -5.41 19.50 3.37
CA VAL A 19 -3.97 19.38 3.47
C VAL A 19 -3.37 20.67 2.94
N SER A 20 -2.49 21.30 3.73
CA SER A 20 -1.84 22.56 3.48
C SER A 20 -1.65 22.93 1.99
N GLY A 21 -2.48 23.84 1.48
CA GLY A 21 -2.40 24.37 0.12
C GLY A 21 -2.86 23.45 -1.03
N LYS A 22 -3.30 22.21 -0.75
CA LYS A 22 -3.68 21.21 -1.78
C LYS A 22 -5.16 20.87 -1.82
N GLY A 23 -5.99 21.45 -0.93
CA GLY A 23 -7.39 21.08 -0.81
C GLY A 23 -7.61 19.75 -0.08
N VAL A 24 -8.82 19.22 -0.18
CA VAL A 24 -9.22 17.96 0.47
C VAL A 24 -8.97 16.78 -0.45
N LEU A 25 -8.23 15.79 0.02
CA LEU A 25 -8.08 14.50 -0.65
C LEU A 25 -9.37 13.68 -0.45
N GLN A 26 -10.22 13.61 -1.48
CA GLN A 26 -11.52 12.93 -1.43
C GLN A 26 -11.46 11.47 -1.83
N TYR A 27 -10.55 11.12 -2.72
CA TYR A 27 -10.43 9.77 -3.28
C TYR A 27 -8.97 9.30 -3.21
N ALA A 28 -8.79 8.04 -2.88
CA ALA A 28 -7.52 7.35 -2.96
C ALA A 28 -7.71 6.01 -3.67
N VAL A 29 -6.76 5.61 -4.49
CA VAL A 29 -6.79 4.31 -5.17
C VAL A 29 -6.28 3.25 -4.18
N GLY A 30 -7.18 2.43 -3.67
CA GLY A 30 -6.85 1.36 -2.72
C GLY A 30 -6.39 0.07 -3.41
N ASP A 31 -6.92 -0.24 -4.61
CA ASP A 31 -6.51 -1.38 -5.43
C ASP A 31 -6.59 -1.00 -6.93
N GLY A 32 -5.86 -1.72 -7.78
CA GLY A 32 -5.84 -1.48 -9.23
C GLY A 32 -4.92 -0.35 -9.68
N ASN A 33 -3.97 0.10 -8.87
CA ASN A 33 -3.04 1.19 -9.20
C ASN A 33 -2.30 0.97 -10.53
N HIS A 34 -1.80 -0.24 -10.77
CA HIS A 34 -1.12 -0.57 -12.04
C HIS A 34 -2.08 -0.57 -13.22
N SER A 35 -3.30 -1.08 -13.04
CA SER A 35 -4.33 -1.10 -14.10
C SER A 35 -4.73 0.32 -14.50
N LEU A 36 -4.95 1.22 -13.54
CA LEU A 36 -5.26 2.62 -13.81
C LEU A 36 -4.09 3.38 -14.44
N ALA A 37 -2.86 3.12 -13.99
CA ALA A 37 -1.66 3.70 -14.59
C ALA A 37 -1.49 3.26 -16.05
N THR A 38 -1.71 1.97 -16.34
CA THR A 38 -1.68 1.43 -17.70
C THR A 38 -2.77 2.05 -18.57
N ALA A 39 -4.01 2.12 -18.08
CA ALA A 39 -5.13 2.75 -18.80
C ALA A 39 -4.83 4.22 -19.14
N LYS A 40 -4.25 4.98 -18.20
CA LYS A 40 -3.80 6.35 -18.44
C LYS A 40 -2.73 6.39 -19.52
N THR A 41 -1.72 5.54 -19.46
CA THR A 41 -0.63 5.49 -20.46
C THR A 41 -1.17 5.17 -21.85
N CYS A 42 -2.09 4.21 -21.98
CA CYS A 42 -2.75 3.90 -23.25
C CYS A 42 -3.50 5.11 -23.81
N TYR A 43 -4.23 5.83 -22.97
CA TYR A 43 -4.93 7.05 -23.39
C TYR A 43 -3.97 8.14 -23.84
N GLU A 44 -2.91 8.45 -23.10
CA GLU A 44 -1.95 9.50 -23.45
C GLU A 44 -1.18 9.14 -24.73
N ASN A 45 -0.85 7.88 -24.95
CA ASN A 45 -0.22 7.41 -26.18
C ASN A 45 -1.12 7.61 -27.42
N GLU A 46 -2.41 7.32 -27.29
CA GLU A 46 -3.35 7.53 -28.40
C GLU A 46 -3.62 9.01 -28.62
N LYS A 47 -3.77 9.79 -27.56
CA LYS A 47 -3.93 11.26 -27.62
C LYS A 47 -2.74 11.93 -28.30
N ALA A 48 -1.52 11.42 -28.11
CA ALA A 48 -0.34 11.94 -28.80
C ALA A 48 -0.39 11.73 -30.33
N LYS A 49 -1.14 10.72 -30.81
CA LYS A 49 -1.30 10.42 -32.25
C LYS A 49 -2.42 11.24 -32.90
N ILE A 50 -3.58 11.31 -32.25
CA ILE A 50 -4.81 11.86 -32.84
C ILE A 50 -5.28 13.18 -32.22
N GLY A 51 -4.54 13.71 -31.26
CA GLY A 51 -4.86 14.99 -30.62
C GLY A 51 -6.19 14.98 -29.87
N ASP A 52 -6.95 16.06 -30.04
CA ASP A 52 -8.22 16.28 -29.33
C ASP A 52 -9.32 15.27 -29.64
N GLU A 53 -9.24 14.57 -30.76
CA GLU A 53 -10.19 13.50 -31.12
C GLU A 53 -10.18 12.35 -30.12
N ALA A 54 -9.06 12.14 -29.41
CA ALA A 54 -8.94 11.13 -28.36
C ALA A 54 -9.95 11.32 -27.21
N LYS A 55 -10.46 12.55 -27.00
CA LYS A 55 -11.46 12.85 -25.97
C LYS A 55 -12.79 12.10 -26.18
N ASN A 56 -13.07 11.68 -27.41
CA ASN A 56 -14.28 10.96 -27.80
C ASN A 56 -14.12 9.43 -27.73
N LEU A 57 -12.92 8.93 -27.46
CA LEU A 57 -12.66 7.50 -27.40
C LEU A 57 -13.11 6.89 -26.06
N PRO A 58 -13.64 5.66 -26.08
CA PRO A 58 -13.90 4.89 -24.86
C PRO A 58 -12.64 4.71 -23.98
N LEU A 59 -11.46 4.73 -24.59
CA LEU A 59 -10.15 4.64 -23.94
C LEU A 59 -9.90 5.74 -22.90
N ARG A 60 -10.61 6.85 -22.98
CA ARG A 60 -10.55 7.95 -22.01
C ARG A 60 -11.03 7.54 -20.61
N TYR A 61 -11.84 6.50 -20.52
CA TYR A 61 -12.54 6.13 -19.30
C TYR A 61 -12.08 4.76 -18.80
N ALA A 62 -11.86 4.65 -17.50
CA ALA A 62 -11.67 3.38 -16.80
C ALA A 62 -12.84 3.17 -15.85
N LEU A 63 -13.32 1.92 -15.75
CA LEU A 63 -14.34 1.57 -14.76
C LEU A 63 -13.66 1.46 -13.39
N VAL A 64 -14.23 2.12 -12.40
CA VAL A 64 -13.80 2.06 -11.02
C VAL A 64 -15.00 1.84 -10.10
N GLU A 65 -14.77 1.15 -9.00
CA GLU A 65 -15.72 1.06 -7.89
C GLU A 65 -15.31 2.06 -6.82
N VAL A 66 -16.27 2.87 -6.37
CA VAL A 66 -16.05 3.81 -5.26
C VAL A 66 -16.66 3.21 -4.00
N VAL A 67 -15.82 2.94 -3.02
CA VAL A 67 -16.23 2.34 -1.75
C VAL A 67 -16.06 3.34 -0.61
N ASN A 68 -16.90 3.21 0.42
CA ASN A 68 -16.75 3.97 1.65
C ASN A 68 -15.62 3.36 2.49
N LEU A 69 -14.53 4.10 2.67
CA LEU A 69 -13.40 3.64 3.48
C LEU A 69 -13.81 3.22 4.91
N HIS A 70 -14.82 3.87 5.48
CA HIS A 70 -15.27 3.62 6.84
C HIS A 70 -16.35 2.54 6.96
N ASP A 71 -16.72 1.89 5.84
CA ASP A 71 -17.63 0.75 5.88
C ASP A 71 -17.01 -0.39 6.71
N GLU A 72 -17.80 -0.93 7.64
CA GLU A 72 -17.32 -1.97 8.58
C GLU A 72 -16.95 -3.27 7.86
N SER A 73 -17.59 -3.56 6.73
CA SER A 73 -17.29 -4.75 5.93
C SER A 73 -15.95 -4.66 5.20
N LEU A 74 -15.41 -3.45 5.01
CA LEU A 74 -14.11 -3.26 4.39
C LEU A 74 -13.00 -3.49 5.42
N VAL A 75 -12.33 -4.61 5.36
CA VAL A 75 -11.22 -4.97 6.25
C VAL A 75 -9.88 -4.76 5.54
N PHE A 76 -8.93 -4.15 6.23
CA PHE A 76 -7.54 -4.06 5.79
C PHE A 76 -6.75 -5.20 6.41
N GLU A 77 -6.16 -6.03 5.55
CA GLU A 77 -5.29 -7.11 5.96
C GLU A 77 -3.82 -6.73 5.72
N PRO A 78 -2.93 -6.94 6.70
CA PRO A 78 -1.52 -6.64 6.52
C PRO A 78 -0.91 -7.63 5.52
N ILE A 79 -0.04 -7.13 4.66
CA ILE A 79 0.77 -7.98 3.81
C ILE A 79 2.17 -8.04 4.42
N HIS A 80 2.55 -9.22 4.83
CA HIS A 80 3.82 -9.50 5.49
C HIS A 80 4.95 -9.72 4.48
N ARG A 81 6.17 -9.90 4.95
CA ARG A 81 7.35 -10.17 4.12
C ARG A 81 8.02 -11.44 4.57
N VAL A 82 8.50 -12.22 3.60
CA VAL A 82 9.47 -13.28 3.84
C VAL A 82 10.67 -13.02 2.95
N VAL A 83 11.86 -13.07 3.52
CA VAL A 83 13.12 -12.98 2.78
C VAL A 83 13.68 -14.37 2.66
N PHE A 84 13.82 -14.86 1.44
CA PHE A 84 14.35 -16.17 1.12
C PHE A 84 15.84 -16.07 0.75
N GLY A 85 16.59 -17.10 1.10
CA GLY A 85 18.02 -17.21 0.74
C GLY A 85 18.88 -16.09 1.32
N CYS A 86 18.55 -15.64 2.54
CA CYS A 86 19.30 -14.63 3.27
C CYS A 86 20.13 -15.26 4.40
N ASP A 87 20.97 -14.44 5.03
CA ASP A 87 21.52 -14.70 6.36
C ASP A 87 20.54 -14.10 7.40
N PRO A 88 19.75 -14.93 8.12
CA PRO A 88 18.71 -14.43 9.02
C PRO A 88 19.26 -13.65 10.22
N GLU A 89 20.40 -14.07 10.77
CA GLU A 89 21.04 -13.39 11.91
C GLU A 89 21.50 -11.98 11.51
N LYS A 90 22.17 -11.88 10.37
CA LYS A 90 22.62 -10.62 9.80
C LYS A 90 21.44 -9.71 9.49
N LEU A 91 20.37 -10.22 8.85
CA LEU A 91 19.19 -9.46 8.52
C LEU A 91 18.55 -8.89 9.77
N VAL A 92 18.33 -9.71 10.80
CA VAL A 92 17.73 -9.26 12.07
C VAL A 92 18.62 -8.25 12.79
N SER A 93 19.95 -8.45 12.78
CA SER A 93 20.90 -7.51 13.38
C SER A 93 20.87 -6.14 12.67
N GLU A 94 20.91 -6.12 11.35
CA GLU A 94 20.84 -4.88 10.57
C GLU A 94 19.46 -4.20 10.72
N LEU A 95 18.36 -4.97 10.79
CA LEU A 95 17.02 -4.43 11.06
C LEU A 95 16.93 -3.76 12.44
N LYS A 96 17.47 -4.40 13.48
CA LYS A 96 17.54 -3.81 14.83
C LYS A 96 18.31 -2.50 14.85
N ASN A 97 19.41 -2.41 14.11
CA ASN A 97 20.21 -1.19 14.00
C ASN A 97 19.46 -0.07 13.24
N ARG A 98 18.60 -0.44 12.28
CA ARG A 98 17.76 0.52 11.54
C ARG A 98 16.59 1.04 12.37
N CYS A 99 16.07 0.24 13.29
CA CYS A 99 14.92 0.54 14.13
C CYS A 99 15.38 1.02 15.51
N THR A 100 15.33 2.32 15.74
CA THR A 100 15.89 2.98 16.94
C THR A 100 14.98 2.92 18.18
N GLY A 101 13.76 2.39 18.03
CA GLY A 101 12.82 2.25 19.12
C GLY A 101 12.05 3.51 19.53
N HIS A 102 12.05 4.55 18.70
CA HIS A 102 11.37 5.85 18.99
C HIS A 102 9.99 5.99 18.35
N GLY A 103 9.44 4.95 17.76
CA GLY A 103 8.13 4.95 17.13
C GLY A 103 7.07 4.19 17.93
N GLU A 104 5.86 4.14 17.39
CA GLU A 104 4.73 3.41 18.00
C GLU A 104 4.47 2.06 17.31
N GLN A 105 4.97 1.89 16.09
CA GLN A 105 4.71 0.69 15.29
C GLN A 105 5.80 -0.34 15.46
N LYS A 106 5.39 -1.61 15.51
CA LYS A 106 6.28 -2.74 15.72
C LYS A 106 6.32 -3.64 14.50
N ILE A 107 7.51 -4.18 14.21
CA ILE A 107 7.69 -5.28 13.27
C ILE A 107 8.12 -6.49 14.09
N ARG A 108 7.38 -7.60 13.97
CA ARG A 108 7.79 -8.87 14.55
C ARG A 108 8.61 -9.64 13.53
N TRP A 109 9.81 -10.06 13.91
CA TRP A 109 10.65 -10.91 13.09
C TRP A 109 10.64 -12.36 13.60
N ILE A 110 10.80 -13.31 12.67
CA ILE A 110 10.81 -14.75 12.92
C ILE A 110 11.88 -15.38 12.03
N THR A 111 12.67 -16.28 12.61
CA THR A 111 13.66 -17.10 11.91
C THR A 111 13.59 -18.53 12.44
N ALA A 112 14.39 -19.45 11.91
CA ALA A 112 14.52 -20.80 12.46
C ALA A 112 15.00 -20.80 13.91
N ASP A 113 15.84 -19.83 14.29
CA ASP A 113 16.53 -19.78 15.57
C ASP A 113 15.80 -18.97 16.64
N GLY A 114 14.74 -18.24 16.25
CA GLY A 114 13.96 -17.48 17.22
C GLY A 114 13.06 -16.42 16.61
N SER A 115 12.50 -15.60 17.49
CA SER A 115 11.63 -14.49 17.12
C SER A 115 11.76 -13.33 18.10
N GLY A 116 11.36 -12.14 17.67
CA GLY A 116 11.33 -10.96 18.52
C GLY A 116 10.65 -9.79 17.82
N GLU A 117 10.74 -8.62 18.40
CA GLU A 117 10.16 -7.40 17.90
C GLU A 117 11.21 -6.30 17.75
N VAL A 118 10.99 -5.41 16.80
CA VAL A 118 11.69 -4.12 16.68
C VAL A 118 10.64 -3.01 16.59
N ILE A 119 10.95 -1.84 17.13
CA ILE A 119 10.10 -0.67 17.09
C ILE A 119 10.64 0.25 16.00
N THR A 120 9.79 0.60 15.03
CA THR A 120 10.18 1.48 13.92
C THR A 120 10.32 2.92 14.38
N ASP A 121 11.15 3.68 13.67
CA ASP A 121 11.29 5.11 13.89
C ASP A 121 10.31 5.86 12.98
N SER A 122 9.36 6.60 13.58
CA SER A 122 8.38 7.40 12.86
C SER A 122 8.99 8.59 12.10
N SER A 123 10.24 8.94 12.34
CA SER A 123 10.96 9.95 11.57
C SER A 123 11.37 9.48 10.18
N VAL A 124 11.46 8.15 9.96
CA VAL A 124 11.80 7.54 8.67
C VAL A 124 10.54 7.38 7.82
N SER A 125 9.46 6.88 8.41
CA SER A 125 8.15 6.74 7.77
C SER A 125 7.07 6.70 8.83
N SER A 126 5.91 7.27 8.53
CA SER A 126 4.72 7.21 9.40
C SER A 126 4.19 5.79 9.57
N LEU A 127 4.56 4.86 8.68
CA LEU A 127 4.16 3.45 8.71
C LEU A 127 5.35 2.52 8.79
N ALA A 128 5.24 1.47 9.60
CA ALA A 128 6.26 0.41 9.72
C ALA A 128 6.62 -0.21 8.36
N VAL A 129 5.64 -0.36 7.46
CA VAL A 129 5.86 -0.89 6.12
C VAL A 129 6.82 -0.03 5.30
N GLY A 130 6.79 1.29 5.46
CA GLY A 130 7.70 2.20 4.74
C GLY A 130 9.15 2.01 5.21
N THR A 131 9.35 1.98 6.52
CA THR A 131 10.67 1.71 7.11
C THR A 131 11.19 0.33 6.71
N LEU A 132 10.33 -0.70 6.80
CA LEU A 132 10.72 -2.07 6.44
C LEU A 132 11.05 -2.21 4.96
N GLN A 133 10.24 -1.64 4.06
CA GLN A 133 10.47 -1.80 2.63
C GLN A 133 11.78 -1.12 2.20
N SER A 134 12.05 0.09 2.68
CA SER A 134 13.32 0.78 2.42
C SER A 134 14.51 -0.04 2.91
N PHE A 135 14.42 -0.60 4.11
CA PHE A 135 15.45 -1.48 4.65
C PHE A 135 15.66 -2.73 3.79
N LEU A 136 14.58 -3.40 3.39
CA LEU A 136 14.67 -4.65 2.61
C LEU A 136 15.23 -4.42 1.21
N ASP A 137 14.87 -3.31 0.57
CA ASP A 137 15.40 -2.95 -0.75
C ASP A 137 16.93 -2.75 -0.67
N GLU A 138 17.41 -1.99 0.32
CA GLU A 138 18.85 -1.79 0.57
C GLU A 138 19.58 -3.10 0.97
N TYR A 139 18.94 -3.89 1.83
CA TYR A 139 19.51 -5.15 2.30
C TYR A 139 19.72 -6.16 1.16
N THR A 140 18.67 -6.36 0.34
CA THR A 140 18.73 -7.35 -0.73
C THR A 140 19.64 -6.93 -1.88
N GLU A 141 19.73 -5.63 -2.16
CA GLU A 141 20.71 -5.11 -3.12
C GLU A 141 22.15 -5.42 -2.68
N LYS A 142 22.45 -5.26 -1.39
CA LYS A 142 23.79 -5.43 -0.82
C LYS A 142 24.15 -6.89 -0.56
N ASN A 143 23.20 -7.68 -0.05
CA ASN A 143 23.47 -9.01 0.52
C ASN A 143 22.84 -10.16 -0.30
N GLY A 144 22.02 -9.83 -1.29
CA GLY A 144 21.21 -10.83 -2.01
C GLY A 144 19.98 -11.26 -1.21
N GLY A 145 19.35 -12.34 -1.67
CA GLY A 145 18.07 -12.81 -1.18
C GLY A 145 16.90 -12.30 -2.01
N THR A 146 15.72 -12.87 -1.78
CA THR A 146 14.48 -12.50 -2.49
C THR A 146 13.39 -12.20 -1.50
N VAL A 147 12.73 -11.06 -1.65
CA VAL A 147 11.58 -10.67 -0.83
C VAL A 147 10.30 -11.13 -1.49
N ASP A 148 9.48 -11.87 -0.76
CA ASP A 148 8.11 -12.17 -1.15
C ASP A 148 7.10 -11.54 -0.19
N TYR A 149 5.88 -11.34 -0.70
CA TYR A 149 4.79 -10.62 -0.06
C TYR A 149 3.69 -11.60 0.29
N ILE A 150 3.55 -11.89 1.58
CA ILE A 150 2.73 -13.00 2.08
C ILE A 150 1.49 -12.47 2.80
N HIS A 151 0.35 -13.00 2.42
CA HIS A 151 -0.91 -12.81 3.12
C HIS A 151 -1.09 -13.95 4.15
N GLY A 152 -1.38 -13.58 5.40
CA GLY A 152 -1.52 -14.53 6.50
C GLY A 152 -0.23 -14.75 7.32
N ALA A 153 -0.35 -14.54 8.63
CA ALA A 153 0.79 -14.65 9.55
C ALA A 153 1.25 -16.11 9.72
N ASP A 154 0.34 -17.05 9.67
CA ASP A 154 0.59 -18.50 9.78
C ASP A 154 1.50 -19.02 8.66
N VAL A 155 1.27 -18.52 7.45
CA VAL A 155 2.12 -18.85 6.29
C VAL A 155 3.53 -18.31 6.48
N VAL A 156 3.66 -17.05 6.95
CA VAL A 156 4.97 -16.44 7.25
C VAL A 156 5.69 -17.23 8.33
N GLU A 157 5.00 -17.61 9.42
CA GLU A 157 5.58 -18.39 10.51
C GLU A 157 6.12 -19.74 10.04
N LYS A 158 5.43 -20.38 9.11
CA LYS A 158 5.89 -21.65 8.53
C LYS A 158 7.12 -21.46 7.64
N LEU A 159 7.10 -20.49 6.72
CA LEU A 159 8.19 -20.24 5.77
C LEU A 159 9.45 -19.71 6.46
N ALA A 160 9.29 -18.89 7.49
CA ALA A 160 10.40 -18.31 8.23
C ALA A 160 11.19 -19.31 9.09
N LYS A 161 10.60 -20.46 9.41
CA LYS A 161 11.28 -21.53 10.17
C LYS A 161 12.21 -22.38 9.30
N GLU A 162 12.14 -22.24 7.99
CA GLU A 162 13.07 -22.91 7.10
C GLU A 162 14.44 -22.21 7.13
N PRO A 163 15.55 -22.96 7.14
CA PRO A 163 16.89 -22.37 7.15
C PRO A 163 17.12 -21.41 5.98
N GLY A 164 17.77 -20.29 6.26
CA GLY A 164 18.05 -19.27 5.26
C GLY A 164 16.87 -18.34 4.95
N ASN A 165 15.78 -18.41 5.73
CA ASN A 165 14.63 -17.55 5.58
C ASN A 165 14.43 -16.66 6.83
N ALA A 166 13.82 -15.49 6.61
CA ALA A 166 13.41 -14.60 7.68
C ALA A 166 11.99 -14.07 7.38
N GLY A 167 11.08 -14.22 8.32
CA GLY A 167 9.71 -13.68 8.26
C GLY A 167 9.60 -12.36 9.01
N LEU A 168 8.85 -11.43 8.45
CA LEU A 168 8.65 -10.09 8.99
C LEU A 168 7.16 -9.76 8.97
N LEU A 169 6.55 -9.79 10.16
CA LEU A 169 5.14 -9.50 10.35
C LEU A 169 4.93 -8.01 10.61
N LEU A 170 4.07 -7.42 9.83
CA LEU A 170 3.71 -6.00 9.91
C LEU A 170 2.40 -5.81 10.68
N PRO A 171 2.24 -4.68 11.39
CA PRO A 171 0.97 -4.31 11.96
C PRO A 171 -0.07 -3.99 10.89
N VAL A 172 -1.35 -4.15 11.24
CA VAL A 172 -2.46 -3.72 10.40
C VAL A 172 -2.45 -2.19 10.29
N MET A 173 -2.66 -1.67 9.09
CA MET A 173 -2.87 -0.25 8.87
C MET A 173 -4.30 0.13 9.24
N GLU A 174 -4.46 1.11 10.12
CA GLU A 174 -5.76 1.66 10.45
C GLU A 174 -6.34 2.45 9.26
N LYS A 175 -7.63 2.27 8.97
CA LYS A 175 -8.32 3.00 7.88
C LYS A 175 -8.17 4.53 8.00
N SER A 176 -8.19 5.03 9.24
CA SER A 176 -8.02 6.45 9.56
C SER A 176 -6.65 7.02 9.17
N GLN A 177 -5.65 6.16 9.01
CA GLN A 177 -4.29 6.54 8.63
C GLN A 177 -4.13 6.70 7.11
N LEU A 178 -4.97 6.03 6.29
CA LEU A 178 -4.79 5.97 4.83
C LEU A 178 -4.65 7.37 4.20
N PHE A 179 -5.66 8.20 4.38
CA PHE A 179 -5.66 9.54 3.76
C PHE A 179 -4.60 10.46 4.36
N LYS A 180 -4.37 10.36 5.67
CA LYS A 180 -3.33 11.15 6.35
C LYS A 180 -1.94 10.82 5.82
N THR A 181 -1.64 9.52 5.69
CA THR A 181 -0.34 9.07 5.20
C THR A 181 -0.15 9.41 3.72
N VAL A 182 -1.16 9.17 2.87
CA VAL A 182 -1.08 9.53 1.45
C VAL A 182 -0.91 11.04 1.26
N ALA A 183 -1.54 11.85 2.10
CA ALA A 183 -1.41 13.31 2.04
C ALA A 183 -0.02 13.80 2.48
N ALA A 184 0.58 13.17 3.49
CA ALA A 184 1.88 13.52 4.03
C ALA A 184 3.04 12.94 3.21
N ASP A 185 3.03 11.62 3.00
CA ASP A 185 4.15 10.85 2.48
C ASP A 185 4.00 10.53 0.97
N GLY A 186 2.82 10.78 0.38
CA GLY A 186 2.52 10.42 -1.01
C GLY A 186 2.02 8.99 -1.16
N ALA A 187 2.37 8.35 -2.28
CA ALA A 187 1.95 6.98 -2.54
C ALA A 187 2.54 6.01 -1.52
N LEU A 188 1.68 5.16 -0.96
CA LEU A 188 2.12 4.12 -0.03
C LEU A 188 3.07 3.14 -0.72
N PRO A 189 3.99 2.51 0.02
CA PRO A 189 4.78 1.41 -0.48
C PRO A 189 3.89 0.31 -1.08
N ARG A 190 4.36 -0.34 -2.13
CA ARG A 190 3.62 -1.45 -2.73
C ARG A 190 3.33 -2.54 -1.70
N LYS A 191 2.17 -3.15 -1.81
CA LYS A 191 1.77 -4.24 -0.90
C LYS A 191 1.79 -3.83 0.58
N THR A 192 1.28 -2.65 0.89
CA THR A 192 1.09 -2.17 2.26
C THR A 192 -0.02 -2.93 2.96
N PHE A 193 -1.15 -3.12 2.28
CA PHE A 193 -2.30 -3.88 2.76
C PHE A 193 -3.04 -4.54 1.59
N SER A 194 -3.92 -5.48 1.90
CA SER A 194 -4.95 -5.99 1.00
C SER A 194 -6.33 -5.55 1.52
N MET A 195 -7.23 -5.25 0.60
CA MET A 195 -8.64 -5.04 0.92
C MET A 195 -9.40 -6.32 0.64
N GLY A 196 -9.95 -6.92 1.69
CA GLY A 196 -10.67 -8.19 1.61
C GLY A 196 -9.81 -9.39 1.26
N GLU A 197 -10.45 -10.53 1.25
CA GLU A 197 -9.84 -11.82 0.96
C GLU A 197 -9.72 -12.09 -0.55
N ALA A 198 -8.80 -12.97 -0.93
CA ALA A 198 -8.54 -13.28 -2.34
C ALA A 198 -9.78 -13.84 -3.06
N TRP A 199 -10.63 -14.59 -2.37
CA TRP A 199 -11.86 -15.17 -2.91
C TRP A 199 -12.99 -14.14 -3.08
N GLU A 200 -12.92 -12.99 -2.46
CA GLU A 200 -13.86 -11.87 -2.64
C GLU A 200 -13.59 -11.08 -3.90
N LYS A 201 -12.38 -11.19 -4.47
CA LYS A 201 -12.01 -10.49 -5.69
C LYS A 201 -12.69 -11.12 -6.89
N ARG A 202 -13.43 -10.28 -7.65
CA ARG A 202 -14.14 -10.73 -8.85
C ARG A 202 -13.19 -11.00 -10.01
N PHE A 203 -13.51 -12.02 -10.80
CA PHE A 203 -12.84 -12.26 -12.07
C PHE A 203 -13.24 -11.20 -13.10
N TYR A 204 -12.31 -10.85 -13.99
CA TYR A 204 -12.62 -10.04 -15.16
C TYR A 204 -13.32 -10.91 -16.20
N VAL A 205 -14.65 -10.85 -16.23
CA VAL A 205 -15.48 -11.66 -17.14
C VAL A 205 -15.96 -10.88 -18.36
N GLU A 206 -15.75 -9.57 -18.38
CA GLU A 206 -16.15 -8.67 -19.46
C GLU A 206 -14.98 -7.82 -19.93
N CYS A 207 -14.89 -7.63 -21.25
CA CYS A 207 -13.93 -6.77 -21.90
C CYS A 207 -14.66 -5.72 -22.74
N LYS A 208 -14.12 -4.52 -22.77
CA LYS A 208 -14.60 -3.43 -23.61
C LYS A 208 -13.56 -3.11 -24.67
N GLN A 209 -14.00 -3.00 -25.93
CA GLN A 209 -13.15 -2.47 -26.99
C GLN A 209 -12.86 -0.99 -26.72
N ILE A 210 -11.59 -0.61 -26.69
CA ILE A 210 -11.13 0.73 -26.30
C ILE A 210 -10.67 1.58 -27.51
N VAL A 211 -10.35 0.93 -28.62
CA VAL A 211 -10.02 1.53 -29.91
C VAL A 211 -10.83 0.88 -31.01
N LYS A 212 -11.07 1.60 -32.10
CA LYS A 212 -11.74 1.06 -33.31
C LYS A 212 -10.70 0.41 -34.22
#